data_44bf34dcd3e25f89c8e257c4fc63f805
#
_entry.id   44bf34dcd3e25f89c8e257c4fc63f805
#
_cell.length_a   1.000
_cell.length_b   1.000
_cell.length_c   1.000
_cell.angle_alpha   90.00
_cell.angle_beta   90.00
_cell.angle_gamma   90.00
#
_symmetry.space_group_name_H-M   'P 1'
#
loop_
_entity.id
_entity.type
_entity.pdbx_description
1 polymer ?
#
loop_
_entity_poly.entity_id
_entity_poly.type
_entity_poly.pdbx_seq_one_letter_code
_entity_poly.pdbx_strand_id
1 'polypeptide(L)'
;MKKIKKMLLNDDSGEVMLESTIIFTITIFLLLALLSMGFIFYQKAMLNSVADEIASSVGATFKFKDSDLMEREIGSNELSSNQMYRYMFHRDDTLDAKKIKAKEYIGKRIGLTNLGISNKTPEVEDIKLYTDNIGRFHVTVDVSMETEILFMGVLKYFNIIDSTPRFTASSSAECLDITEYNSYLNMVHGVINGIAGDGTPLALVGKVVDIFDTVKGWITG
;
A
#
# COMPACT_ATOMS: atom_id res chain seq x y z
N MET A 1 -2.41 -35.09 65.60
CA MET A 1 -3.09 -34.48 64.44
C MET A 1 -3.29 -32.97 64.56
N LYS A 2 -3.60 -32.34 65.62
CA LYS A 2 -3.77 -30.85 65.72
C LYS A 2 -2.50 -30.04 65.45
N LYS A 3 -1.29 -30.55 65.81
CA LYS A 3 -0.01 -29.82 65.53
C LYS A 3 0.36 -29.72 64.07
N ILE A 4 0.08 -30.77 63.24
CA ILE A 4 0.36 -30.79 61.82
C ILE A 4 -0.55 -29.83 61.09
N LYS A 5 -1.84 -29.76 61.51
CA LYS A 5 -2.80 -28.82 60.92
C LYS A 5 -2.46 -27.33 61.18
N LYS A 6 -1.80 -27.04 62.33
CA LYS A 6 -1.37 -25.68 62.71
C LYS A 6 -0.07 -25.26 61.93
N MET A 7 0.80 -26.22 61.58
CA MET A 7 1.99 -25.97 60.74
C MET A 7 1.63 -25.69 59.29
N LEU A 8 0.64 -26.40 58.73
CA LEU A 8 0.17 -26.22 57.38
C LEU A 8 -0.65 -24.93 57.18
N LEU A 9 -1.21 -24.36 58.26
CA LEU A 9 -2.01 -23.12 58.22
C LEU A 9 -1.19 -21.86 58.47
N ASN A 10 0.08 -21.96 58.87
CA ASN A 10 0.94 -20.84 59.19
C ASN A 10 2.23 -20.84 58.32
N ASP A 11 2.16 -21.43 57.14
CA ASP A 11 3.29 -21.45 56.23
C ASP A 11 3.14 -20.30 55.21
N ASP A 12 3.50 -19.09 55.68
CA ASP A 12 3.54 -17.84 54.88
C ASP A 12 4.46 -17.99 53.65
N SER A 13 5.38 -18.97 53.65
CA SER A 13 6.28 -19.26 52.54
C SER A 13 5.54 -19.79 51.30
N GLY A 14 4.46 -20.57 51.51
CA GLY A 14 3.61 -21.06 50.43
C GLY A 14 2.79 -19.96 49.76
N GLU A 15 2.32 -19.00 50.52
CA GLU A 15 1.56 -17.84 50.03
C GLU A 15 2.45 -16.93 49.16
N VAL A 16 3.65 -16.60 49.64
CA VAL A 16 4.65 -15.80 48.91
C VAL A 16 5.06 -16.48 47.60
N MET A 17 5.21 -17.80 47.60
CA MET A 17 5.58 -18.56 46.41
C MET A 17 4.46 -18.55 45.35
N LEU A 18 3.21 -18.63 45.79
CA LEU A 18 2.05 -18.56 44.90
C LEU A 18 1.89 -17.15 44.31
N GLU A 19 2.03 -16.12 45.13
CA GLU A 19 2.00 -14.71 44.72
C GLU A 19 3.10 -14.42 43.67
N SER A 20 4.33 -14.84 43.96
CA SER A 20 5.46 -14.69 43.03
C SER A 20 5.20 -15.38 41.69
N THR A 21 4.62 -16.56 41.69
CA THR A 21 4.30 -17.32 40.46
C THR A 21 3.24 -16.61 39.63
N ILE A 22 2.20 -16.04 40.26
CA ILE A 22 1.16 -15.28 39.58
C ILE A 22 1.75 -14.02 38.97
N ILE A 23 2.53 -13.24 39.73
CA ILE A 23 3.17 -12.01 39.26
C ILE A 23 4.10 -12.32 38.08
N PHE A 24 4.92 -13.36 38.16
CA PHE A 24 5.82 -13.79 37.12
C PHE A 24 5.06 -14.16 35.84
N THR A 25 3.99 -14.91 35.97
CA THR A 25 3.14 -15.31 34.83
C THR A 25 2.52 -14.08 34.14
N ILE A 26 1.94 -13.16 34.95
CA ILE A 26 1.37 -11.90 34.39
C ILE A 26 2.45 -11.07 33.68
N THR A 27 3.63 -10.98 34.28
CA THR A 27 4.76 -10.22 33.72
C THR A 27 5.18 -10.80 32.35
N ILE A 28 5.29 -12.14 32.23
CA ILE A 28 5.59 -12.79 30.95
C ILE A 28 4.52 -12.48 29.92
N PHE A 29 3.22 -12.60 30.27
CA PHE A 29 2.14 -12.27 29.35
C PHE A 29 2.20 -10.83 28.88
N LEU A 30 2.49 -9.88 29.76
CA LEU A 30 2.67 -8.47 29.41
C LEU A 30 3.84 -8.27 28.43
N LEU A 31 4.98 -8.92 28.69
CA LEU A 31 6.13 -8.86 27.78
C LEU A 31 5.79 -9.44 26.39
N LEU A 32 5.11 -10.58 26.34
CA LEU A 32 4.68 -11.19 25.08
C LEU A 32 3.69 -10.32 24.32
N ALA A 33 2.77 -9.65 25.02
CA ALA A 33 1.82 -8.73 24.44
C ALA A 33 2.53 -7.50 23.82
N LEU A 34 3.47 -6.90 24.55
CA LEU A 34 4.28 -5.78 24.04
C LEU A 34 5.11 -6.18 22.82
N LEU A 35 5.71 -7.36 22.86
CA LEU A 35 6.50 -7.88 21.73
C LEU A 35 5.63 -8.13 20.51
N SER A 36 4.43 -8.71 20.68
CA SER A 36 3.45 -8.89 19.61
C SER A 36 3.01 -7.55 18.99
N MET A 37 2.80 -6.52 19.81
CA MET A 37 2.46 -5.18 19.36
C MET A 37 3.61 -4.57 18.53
N GLY A 38 4.85 -4.78 18.96
CA GLY A 38 6.03 -4.37 18.18
C GLY A 38 6.09 -5.02 16.79
N PHE A 39 5.77 -6.30 16.68
CA PHE A 39 5.69 -6.99 15.39
C PHE A 39 4.59 -6.42 14.50
N ILE A 40 3.41 -6.10 15.04
CA ILE A 40 2.32 -5.48 14.29
C ILE A 40 2.76 -4.15 13.68
N PHE A 41 3.37 -3.28 14.49
CA PHE A 41 3.87 -1.98 14.00
C PHE A 41 4.96 -2.14 12.96
N TYR A 42 5.89 -3.06 13.16
CA TYR A 42 6.94 -3.37 12.18
C TYR A 42 6.34 -3.82 10.84
N GLN A 43 5.41 -4.78 10.86
CA GLN A 43 4.76 -5.28 9.63
C GLN A 43 4.01 -4.19 8.90
N LYS A 44 3.29 -3.32 9.63
CA LYS A 44 2.60 -2.18 9.03
C LYS A 44 3.56 -1.16 8.44
N ALA A 45 4.63 -0.83 9.13
CA ALA A 45 5.64 0.10 8.64
C ALA A 45 6.34 -0.44 7.38
N MET A 46 6.68 -1.73 7.38
CA MET A 46 7.26 -2.41 6.23
C MET A 46 6.31 -2.39 5.02
N LEU A 47 5.02 -2.69 5.23
CA LEU A 47 4.04 -2.69 4.15
C LEU A 47 3.86 -1.29 3.56
N ASN A 48 3.82 -0.25 4.40
CA ASN A 48 3.79 1.13 3.95
C ASN A 48 5.03 1.49 3.12
N SER A 49 6.23 1.12 3.59
CA SER A 49 7.49 1.37 2.85
C SER A 49 7.49 0.68 1.49
N VAL A 50 6.99 -0.55 1.41
CA VAL A 50 6.89 -1.28 0.14
C VAL A 50 5.85 -0.66 -0.78
N ALA A 51 4.72 -0.18 -0.25
CA ALA A 51 3.72 0.55 -1.04
C ALA A 51 4.32 1.83 -1.63
N ASP A 52 5.10 2.59 -0.84
CA ASP A 52 5.79 3.80 -1.29
C ASP A 52 6.85 3.49 -2.37
N GLU A 53 7.63 2.43 -2.18
CA GLU A 53 8.60 1.98 -3.17
C GLU A 53 7.93 1.60 -4.50
N ILE A 54 6.82 0.84 -4.46
CA ILE A 54 6.06 0.45 -5.65
C ILE A 54 5.46 1.69 -6.30
N ALA A 55 4.77 2.56 -5.56
CA ALA A 55 4.14 3.76 -6.09
C ALA A 55 5.17 4.67 -6.79
N SER A 56 6.29 4.94 -6.13
CA SER A 56 7.40 5.73 -6.68
C SER A 56 8.00 5.09 -7.93
N SER A 57 8.20 3.77 -7.92
CA SER A 57 8.76 3.04 -9.05
C SER A 57 7.82 3.00 -10.25
N VAL A 58 6.53 2.73 -9.99
CA VAL A 58 5.48 2.76 -11.03
C VAL A 58 5.33 4.17 -11.58
N GLY A 59 5.27 5.22 -10.75
CA GLY A 59 5.17 6.61 -11.18
C GLY A 59 6.36 7.03 -12.06
N ALA A 60 7.58 6.68 -11.67
CA ALA A 60 8.79 7.00 -12.43
C ALA A 60 8.88 6.24 -13.79
N THR A 61 8.36 5.00 -13.82
CA THR A 61 8.47 4.13 -14.99
C THR A 61 7.14 3.92 -15.73
N PHE A 62 6.10 4.71 -15.43
CA PHE A 62 4.75 4.52 -15.99
C PHE A 62 4.74 4.55 -17.51
N LYS A 63 5.57 5.38 -18.10
CA LYS A 63 5.72 5.50 -19.57
C LYS A 63 6.26 4.24 -20.26
N PHE A 64 6.84 3.30 -19.51
CA PHE A 64 7.43 2.08 -20.04
C PHE A 64 6.65 0.87 -19.52
N LYS A 65 5.93 0.20 -20.40
CA LYS A 65 5.03 -0.91 -20.04
C LYS A 65 5.76 -2.06 -19.38
N ASP A 66 6.91 -2.47 -19.90
CA ASP A 66 7.65 -3.67 -19.51
C ASP A 66 8.88 -3.40 -18.61
N SER A 67 9.01 -2.16 -18.09
CA SER A 67 10.13 -1.83 -17.20
C SER A 67 10.12 -2.67 -15.92
N ASP A 68 11.30 -3.10 -15.47
CA ASP A 68 11.45 -3.73 -14.16
C ASP A 68 11.28 -2.70 -13.04
N LEU A 69 10.50 -3.05 -12.01
CA LEU A 69 10.25 -2.15 -10.88
C LEU A 69 11.39 -2.18 -9.86
N MET A 70 12.17 -3.27 -9.78
CA MET A 70 13.31 -3.37 -8.85
C MET A 70 14.53 -2.61 -9.37
N GLU A 71 14.92 -2.89 -10.62
CA GLU A 71 16.13 -2.37 -11.20
C GLU A 71 15.88 -1.09 -12.01
N ARG A 72 14.59 -0.77 -12.25
CA ARG A 72 14.16 0.34 -13.11
C ARG A 72 14.78 0.27 -14.51
N GLU A 73 15.13 -0.93 -14.96
CA GLU A 73 15.65 -1.17 -16.29
C GLU A 73 14.56 -1.02 -17.34
N ILE A 74 14.91 -0.37 -18.42
CA ILE A 74 14.04 -0.10 -19.57
C ILE A 74 14.60 -0.85 -20.75
N GLY A 75 13.78 -1.72 -21.34
CA GLY A 75 14.17 -2.43 -22.56
C GLY A 75 14.44 -1.47 -23.71
N SER A 76 15.48 -1.75 -24.51
CA SER A 76 15.83 -0.91 -25.68
C SER A 76 14.70 -0.78 -26.68
N ASN A 77 13.83 -1.77 -26.79
CA ASN A 77 12.65 -1.76 -27.67
C ASN A 77 11.57 -0.79 -27.19
N GLU A 78 11.49 -0.49 -25.91
CA GLU A 78 10.51 0.44 -25.35
C GLU A 78 10.91 1.91 -25.50
N LEU A 79 12.22 2.19 -25.58
CA LEU A 79 12.71 3.54 -25.86
C LEU A 79 12.32 4.02 -27.25
N SER A 80 12.15 3.11 -28.22
CA SER A 80 11.78 3.42 -29.60
C SER A 80 10.26 3.51 -29.83
N SER A 81 9.43 2.95 -28.95
CA SER A 81 7.97 2.87 -29.09
C SER A 81 7.21 3.98 -28.37
N ASN A 82 7.76 5.19 -28.35
CA ASN A 82 7.19 6.31 -27.62
C ASN A 82 5.85 6.75 -28.23
N GLN A 83 4.74 6.17 -27.78
CA GLN A 83 3.39 6.57 -28.16
C GLN A 83 3.00 7.82 -27.37
N MET A 84 2.51 8.86 -28.08
CA MET A 84 1.92 10.04 -27.44
C MET A 84 0.55 9.72 -26.86
N TYR A 85 0.13 10.45 -25.87
CA TYR A 85 -1.19 10.32 -25.21
C TYR A 85 -1.47 8.94 -24.60
N ARG A 86 -0.43 8.25 -24.12
CA ARG A 86 -0.54 6.90 -23.58
C ARG A 86 -1.34 6.82 -22.27
N TYR A 87 -1.35 7.89 -21.45
CA TYR A 87 -2.17 7.98 -20.26
C TYR A 87 -3.66 8.09 -20.56
N MET A 88 -4.02 8.44 -21.79
CA MET A 88 -5.40 8.56 -22.21
C MET A 88 -5.87 7.31 -22.99
N PHE A 89 -5.06 6.79 -23.91
CA PHE A 89 -5.50 5.75 -24.87
C PHE A 89 -4.98 4.34 -24.54
N HIS A 90 -3.87 4.22 -23.80
CA HIS A 90 -3.23 2.93 -23.46
C HIS A 90 -3.05 2.74 -21.97
N ARG A 91 -3.90 3.40 -21.19
CA ARG A 91 -3.84 3.41 -19.73
C ARG A 91 -4.00 2.03 -19.13
N ASP A 92 -5.06 1.33 -19.49
CA ASP A 92 -5.47 0.08 -18.86
C ASP A 92 -4.46 -1.04 -19.10
N ASP A 93 -3.97 -1.17 -20.34
CA ASP A 93 -2.91 -2.14 -20.69
C ASP A 93 -1.63 -1.91 -19.88
N THR A 94 -1.28 -0.65 -19.62
CA THR A 94 -0.10 -0.29 -18.84
C THR A 94 -0.32 -0.57 -17.35
N LEU A 95 -1.49 -0.24 -16.82
CA LEU A 95 -1.84 -0.52 -15.42
C LEU A 95 -1.81 -2.01 -15.12
N ASP A 96 -2.39 -2.84 -16.00
CA ASP A 96 -2.40 -4.29 -15.84
C ASP A 96 -0.98 -4.88 -15.86
N ALA A 97 -0.13 -4.43 -16.80
CA ALA A 97 1.27 -4.83 -16.83
C ALA A 97 2.02 -4.42 -15.56
N LYS A 98 1.82 -3.18 -15.08
CA LYS A 98 2.42 -2.70 -13.84
C LYS A 98 1.89 -3.45 -12.61
N LYS A 99 0.62 -3.84 -12.60
CA LYS A 99 0.04 -4.64 -11.52
C LYS A 99 0.70 -6.02 -11.40
N ILE A 100 0.99 -6.67 -12.53
CA ILE A 100 1.71 -7.96 -12.56
C ILE A 100 3.13 -7.78 -12.01
N LYS A 101 3.86 -6.76 -12.49
CA LYS A 101 5.23 -6.46 -12.02
C LYS A 101 5.25 -6.08 -10.53
N ALA A 102 4.28 -5.31 -10.06
CA ALA A 102 4.16 -4.95 -8.66
C ALA A 102 3.89 -6.16 -7.76
N LYS A 103 3.09 -7.14 -8.22
CA LYS A 103 2.89 -8.40 -7.50
C LYS A 103 4.19 -9.20 -7.37
N GLU A 104 4.99 -9.26 -8.42
CA GLU A 104 6.29 -9.92 -8.37
C GLU A 104 7.25 -9.20 -7.42
N TYR A 105 7.29 -7.87 -7.50
CA TYR A 105 8.12 -7.04 -6.64
C TYR A 105 7.78 -7.22 -5.16
N ILE A 106 6.49 -7.10 -4.78
CA ILE A 106 6.06 -7.21 -3.38
C ILE A 106 6.36 -8.61 -2.83
N GLY A 107 6.20 -9.66 -3.64
CA GLY A 107 6.52 -11.03 -3.25
C GLY A 107 8.00 -11.21 -2.91
N LYS A 108 8.89 -10.69 -3.76
CA LYS A 108 10.34 -10.73 -3.53
C LYS A 108 10.74 -9.88 -2.32
N ARG A 109 10.23 -8.67 -2.21
CA ARG A 109 10.62 -7.70 -1.18
C ARG A 109 10.19 -8.13 0.22
N ILE A 110 8.94 -8.56 0.37
CA ILE A 110 8.40 -9.04 1.64
C ILE A 110 9.03 -10.39 2.02
N GLY A 111 9.30 -11.27 1.06
CA GLY A 111 9.98 -12.53 1.32
C GLY A 111 11.35 -12.36 1.99
N LEU A 112 12.06 -11.25 1.71
CA LEU A 112 13.36 -10.92 2.31
C LEU A 112 13.26 -10.30 3.71
N THR A 113 12.14 -9.66 4.05
CA THR A 113 12.02 -8.83 5.26
C THR A 113 10.93 -9.28 6.22
N ASN A 114 10.17 -10.31 5.84
CA ASN A 114 9.07 -10.81 6.67
C ASN A 114 9.59 -11.55 7.90
N LEU A 115 9.33 -11.01 9.07
CA LEU A 115 9.60 -11.65 10.36
C LEU A 115 8.42 -12.50 10.86
N GLY A 116 7.30 -12.50 10.13
CA GLY A 116 6.10 -13.25 10.50
C GLY A 116 6.11 -14.67 9.97
N ILE A 117 5.36 -15.55 10.65
CA ILE A 117 5.03 -16.89 10.18
C ILE A 117 3.82 -16.77 9.26
N SER A 118 4.02 -16.29 8.03
CA SER A 118 2.92 -16.21 7.07
C SER A 118 3.17 -17.11 5.88
N ASN A 119 2.22 -17.96 5.58
CA ASN A 119 2.18 -18.76 4.35
C ASN A 119 1.43 -18.04 3.22
N LYS A 120 0.93 -16.81 3.47
CA LYS A 120 0.19 -16.04 2.47
C LYS A 120 1.09 -15.00 1.83
N THR A 121 1.11 -15.00 0.50
CA THR A 121 1.79 -13.99 -0.30
C THR A 121 1.06 -12.65 -0.17
N PRO A 122 1.79 -11.55 -0.02
CA PRO A 122 1.21 -10.22 -0.07
C PRO A 122 0.58 -9.96 -1.45
N GLU A 123 -0.49 -9.19 -1.47
CA GLU A 123 -1.26 -8.89 -2.67
C GLU A 123 -1.24 -7.39 -2.98
N VAL A 124 -1.08 -7.07 -4.26
CA VAL A 124 -1.41 -5.75 -4.80
C VAL A 124 -2.89 -5.79 -5.15
N GLU A 125 -3.70 -5.07 -4.39
CA GLU A 125 -5.14 -5.03 -4.60
C GLU A 125 -5.48 -4.25 -5.85
N ASP A 126 -4.95 -3.02 -5.93
CA ASP A 126 -5.23 -2.15 -7.05
C ASP A 126 -4.09 -1.18 -7.34
N ILE A 127 -4.01 -0.76 -8.61
CA ILE A 127 -3.18 0.35 -9.06
C ILE A 127 -4.07 1.26 -9.89
N LYS A 128 -4.23 2.52 -9.42
CA LYS A 128 -5.07 3.52 -10.07
C LYS A 128 -4.24 4.69 -10.55
N LEU A 129 -4.58 5.17 -11.73
CA LEU A 129 -4.08 6.44 -12.24
C LEU A 129 -5.18 7.50 -12.06
N TYR A 130 -4.83 8.62 -11.47
CA TYR A 130 -5.73 9.77 -11.36
C TYR A 130 -5.01 11.07 -11.72
N THR A 131 -5.79 12.09 -12.03
CA THR A 131 -5.28 13.42 -12.35
C THR A 131 -5.64 14.39 -11.25
N ASP A 132 -4.69 15.16 -10.77
CA ASP A 132 -4.96 16.22 -9.79
C ASP A 132 -5.63 17.44 -10.43
N ASN A 133 -5.98 18.43 -9.60
CA ASN A 133 -6.64 19.66 -10.05
C ASN A 133 -5.76 20.54 -10.96
N ILE A 134 -4.47 20.25 -11.06
CA ILE A 134 -3.50 20.97 -11.88
C ILE A 134 -3.20 20.21 -13.18
N GLY A 135 -3.82 19.04 -13.35
CA GLY A 135 -3.64 18.19 -14.54
C GLY A 135 -2.43 17.26 -14.47
N ARG A 136 -1.80 17.07 -13.30
CA ARG A 136 -0.69 16.12 -13.13
C ARG A 136 -1.23 14.73 -12.88
N PHE A 137 -0.54 13.75 -13.47
CA PHE A 137 -0.90 12.35 -13.29
C PHE A 137 -0.25 11.77 -12.04
N HIS A 138 -1.05 11.06 -11.26
CA HIS A 138 -0.61 10.36 -10.05
C HIS A 138 -1.02 8.90 -10.12
N VAL A 139 -0.17 8.03 -9.63
CA VAL A 139 -0.47 6.60 -9.43
C VAL A 139 -0.71 6.36 -7.96
N THR A 140 -1.81 5.70 -7.63
CA THR A 140 -2.09 5.17 -6.29
C THR A 140 -1.95 3.67 -6.33
N VAL A 141 -1.25 3.11 -5.34
CA VAL A 141 -1.03 1.68 -5.19
C VAL A 141 -1.58 1.23 -3.86
N ASP A 142 -2.52 0.30 -3.91
CA ASP A 142 -3.12 -0.32 -2.73
C ASP A 142 -2.55 -1.73 -2.57
N VAL A 143 -1.96 -2.00 -1.42
CA VAL A 143 -1.36 -3.29 -1.10
C VAL A 143 -1.96 -3.85 0.18
N SER A 144 -2.07 -5.17 0.26
CA SER A 144 -2.51 -5.86 1.47
C SER A 144 -1.68 -7.10 1.76
N MET A 145 -1.63 -7.45 3.02
CA MET A 145 -0.93 -8.61 3.52
C MET A 145 -1.66 -9.20 4.73
N GLU A 146 -1.86 -10.50 4.73
CA GLU A 146 -2.30 -11.23 5.91
C GLU A 146 -1.09 -11.89 6.56
N THR A 147 -0.84 -11.59 7.83
CA THR A 147 0.31 -12.13 8.56
C THR A 147 -0.13 -12.69 9.90
N GLU A 148 0.32 -13.89 10.21
CA GLU A 148 0.17 -14.45 11.54
C GLU A 148 1.16 -13.76 12.49
N ILE A 149 0.61 -13.23 13.58
CA ILE A 149 1.39 -12.56 14.62
C ILE A 149 1.99 -13.63 15.52
N LEU A 150 3.20 -13.38 15.99
CA LEU A 150 3.81 -14.21 17.01
C LEU A 150 2.85 -14.33 18.20
N PHE A 151 2.68 -15.54 18.73
CA PHE A 151 1.72 -15.85 19.80
C PHE A 151 0.23 -15.73 19.45
N MET A 152 -0.15 -15.68 18.18
CA MET A 152 -1.54 -15.63 17.75
C MET A 152 -2.37 -16.79 18.30
N GLY A 153 -1.78 -17.98 18.44
CA GLY A 153 -2.43 -19.15 19.04
C GLY A 153 -2.88 -18.89 20.49
N VAL A 154 -2.07 -18.16 21.26
CA VAL A 154 -2.41 -17.77 22.63
C VAL A 154 -3.53 -16.74 22.66
N LEU A 155 -3.48 -15.74 21.78
CA LEU A 155 -4.50 -14.70 21.67
C LEU A 155 -5.85 -15.28 21.21
N LYS A 156 -5.83 -16.25 20.29
CA LYS A 156 -7.03 -17.02 19.88
C LYS A 156 -7.59 -17.86 21.03
N TYR A 157 -6.73 -18.50 21.80
CA TYR A 157 -7.16 -19.32 22.94
C TYR A 157 -7.93 -18.48 23.99
N PHE A 158 -7.54 -17.23 24.18
CA PHE A 158 -8.24 -16.28 25.09
C PHE A 158 -9.38 -15.51 24.41
N ASN A 159 -9.75 -15.84 23.18
CA ASN A 159 -10.78 -15.13 22.39
C ASN A 159 -10.53 -13.61 22.26
N ILE A 160 -9.26 -13.20 22.24
CA ILE A 160 -8.88 -11.78 22.07
C ILE A 160 -8.90 -11.42 20.58
N ILE A 161 -8.56 -12.36 19.71
CA ILE A 161 -8.54 -12.19 18.25
C ILE A 161 -9.17 -13.42 17.59
N ASP A 162 -10.20 -13.22 16.77
CA ASP A 162 -10.90 -14.31 16.08
C ASP A 162 -10.30 -14.66 14.72
N SER A 163 -9.70 -13.70 14.04
CA SER A 163 -9.21 -13.84 12.67
C SER A 163 -7.74 -13.45 12.52
N THR A 164 -7.12 -13.88 11.41
CA THR A 164 -5.79 -13.41 11.02
C THR A 164 -5.85 -11.94 10.64
N PRO A 165 -5.03 -11.06 11.23
CA PRO A 165 -5.07 -9.65 10.91
C PRO A 165 -4.60 -9.40 9.48
N ARG A 166 -5.38 -8.58 8.77
CA ARG A 166 -5.07 -8.08 7.45
C ARG A 166 -4.53 -6.67 7.57
N PHE A 167 -3.34 -6.46 7.05
CA PHE A 167 -2.72 -5.15 6.97
C PHE A 167 -2.91 -4.60 5.57
N THR A 168 -3.31 -3.35 5.47
CA THR A 168 -3.45 -2.63 4.21
C THR A 168 -2.57 -1.38 4.25
N ALA A 169 -1.98 -1.04 3.12
CA ALA A 169 -1.25 0.20 2.92
C ALA A 169 -1.62 0.77 1.55
N SER A 170 -1.72 2.08 1.49
CA SER A 170 -1.96 2.81 0.25
C SER A 170 -0.92 3.90 0.13
N SER A 171 -0.35 4.04 -1.05
CA SER A 171 0.61 5.09 -1.35
C SER A 171 0.35 5.68 -2.73
N SER A 172 0.71 6.95 -2.90
CA SER A 172 0.57 7.64 -4.17
C SER A 172 1.88 8.33 -4.57
N ALA A 173 2.19 8.30 -5.86
CA ALA A 173 3.34 8.99 -6.43
C ALA A 173 2.96 9.71 -7.71
N GLU A 174 3.65 10.83 -7.99
CA GLU A 174 3.50 11.57 -9.23
C GLU A 174 4.18 10.85 -10.39
N CYS A 175 3.52 10.83 -11.54
CA CYS A 175 4.10 10.31 -12.77
C CYS A 175 5.01 11.36 -13.38
N LEU A 176 6.31 11.10 -13.37
CA LEU A 176 7.35 12.01 -13.88
C LEU A 176 7.53 11.89 -15.40
N ASP A 177 6.48 12.15 -16.17
CA ASP A 177 6.55 12.20 -17.63
C ASP A 177 6.22 13.58 -18.16
N ILE A 178 7.24 14.44 -18.23
CA ILE A 178 7.14 15.81 -18.71
C ILE A 178 6.65 15.86 -20.17
N THR A 179 7.03 14.89 -20.99
CA THR A 179 6.65 14.84 -22.41
C THR A 179 5.14 14.63 -22.55
N GLU A 180 4.61 13.66 -21.82
CA GLU A 180 3.18 13.36 -21.83
C GLU A 180 2.36 14.48 -21.21
N TYR A 181 2.84 15.07 -20.11
CA TYR A 181 2.22 16.25 -19.52
C TYR A 181 2.14 17.43 -20.48
N ASN A 182 3.23 17.73 -21.21
CA ASN A 182 3.23 18.78 -22.23
C ASN A 182 2.29 18.45 -23.40
N SER A 183 2.24 17.18 -23.82
CA SER A 183 1.32 16.74 -24.87
C SER A 183 -0.14 16.91 -24.46
N TYR A 184 -0.45 16.56 -23.20
CA TYR A 184 -1.76 16.78 -22.62
C TYR A 184 -2.12 18.28 -22.58
N LEU A 185 -1.22 19.13 -22.07
CA LEU A 185 -1.44 20.58 -22.05
C LEU A 185 -1.64 21.16 -23.45
N ASN A 186 -0.86 20.72 -24.43
CA ASN A 186 -0.98 21.16 -25.82
C ASN A 186 -2.33 20.74 -26.43
N MET A 187 -2.79 19.53 -26.12
CA MET A 187 -4.10 19.07 -26.55
C MET A 187 -5.21 19.93 -25.95
N VAL A 188 -5.19 20.15 -24.64
CA VAL A 188 -6.15 21.00 -23.93
C VAL A 188 -6.14 22.43 -24.51
N HIS A 189 -4.94 22.97 -24.76
CA HIS A 189 -4.78 24.31 -25.36
C HIS A 189 -5.30 24.36 -26.78
N GLY A 190 -5.05 23.32 -27.57
CA GLY A 190 -5.59 23.17 -28.94
C GLY A 190 -7.12 23.10 -28.97
N VAL A 191 -7.71 22.35 -28.03
CA VAL A 191 -9.18 22.28 -27.88
C VAL A 191 -9.75 23.64 -27.46
N ILE A 192 -9.12 24.30 -26.47
CA ILE A 192 -9.52 25.63 -26.03
C ILE A 192 -9.47 26.63 -27.17
N ASN A 193 -8.36 26.66 -27.94
CA ASN A 193 -8.18 27.57 -29.06
C ASN A 193 -9.14 27.26 -30.21
N GLY A 194 -9.44 25.99 -30.48
CA GLY A 194 -10.41 25.58 -31.48
C GLY A 194 -11.83 26.03 -31.15
N ILE A 195 -12.17 26.11 -29.85
CA ILE A 195 -13.47 26.59 -29.35
C ILE A 195 -13.50 28.12 -29.25
N ALA A 196 -12.37 28.75 -28.93
CA ALA A 196 -12.25 30.21 -28.76
C ALA A 196 -12.43 30.98 -30.05
N GLY A 197 -12.28 30.33 -31.24
CA GLY A 197 -12.47 30.97 -32.55
C GLY A 197 -13.90 31.50 -32.82
N ASP A 198 -14.90 31.12 -32.03
CA ASP A 198 -16.33 31.43 -32.26
C ASP A 198 -17.01 32.32 -31.18
N GLY A 199 -16.32 33.10 -30.41
CA GLY A 199 -16.95 34.21 -29.67
C GLY A 199 -17.09 34.07 -28.17
N THR A 200 -17.24 35.12 -27.49
CA THR A 200 -17.49 35.55 -26.09
C THR A 200 -16.81 34.78 -24.93
N PRO A 201 -16.07 35.48 -24.08
CA PRO A 201 -15.26 34.92 -22.98
C PRO A 201 -16.04 34.08 -21.94
N LEU A 202 -17.31 34.41 -21.71
CA LEU A 202 -18.13 33.73 -20.68
C LEU A 202 -18.66 32.35 -21.13
N ALA A 203 -19.00 32.16 -22.40
CA ALA A 203 -19.41 30.88 -22.95
C ALA A 203 -18.24 29.89 -23.03
N LEU A 204 -17.02 30.41 -23.12
CA LEU A 204 -15.78 29.66 -23.14
C LEU A 204 -15.49 28.98 -21.79
N VAL A 205 -15.70 29.67 -20.69
CA VAL A 205 -15.42 29.11 -19.35
C VAL A 205 -16.32 27.91 -19.07
N GLY A 206 -17.62 27.98 -19.42
CA GLY A 206 -18.52 26.84 -19.26
C GLY A 206 -18.12 25.65 -20.11
N LYS A 207 -17.78 25.85 -21.39
CA LYS A 207 -17.35 24.78 -22.30
C LYS A 207 -15.98 24.18 -21.89
N VAL A 208 -15.07 24.99 -21.39
CA VAL A 208 -13.78 24.51 -20.89
C VAL A 208 -13.98 23.61 -19.66
N VAL A 209 -14.87 23.98 -18.75
CA VAL A 209 -15.21 23.14 -17.58
C VAL A 209 -15.83 21.82 -18.03
N ASP A 210 -16.80 21.85 -18.98
CA ASP A 210 -17.43 20.64 -19.52
C ASP A 210 -16.44 19.71 -20.21
N ILE A 211 -15.44 20.26 -20.92
CA ILE A 211 -14.38 19.49 -21.56
C ILE A 211 -13.45 18.91 -20.51
N PHE A 212 -13.04 19.68 -19.52
CA PHE A 212 -12.24 19.18 -18.42
C PHE A 212 -12.94 18.03 -17.69
N ASP A 213 -14.24 18.16 -17.39
CA ASP A 213 -15.01 17.11 -16.76
C ASP A 213 -15.19 15.88 -17.67
N THR A 214 -15.32 16.07 -18.97
CA THR A 214 -15.38 14.98 -19.96
C THR A 214 -14.03 14.25 -20.05
N VAL A 215 -12.93 14.98 -20.18
CA VAL A 215 -11.58 14.42 -20.24
C VAL A 215 -11.22 13.77 -18.90
N LYS A 216 -11.60 14.36 -17.77
CA LYS A 216 -11.47 13.77 -16.45
C LYS A 216 -12.27 12.46 -16.35
N GLY A 217 -13.50 12.42 -16.86
CA GLY A 217 -14.29 11.21 -16.93
C GLY A 217 -13.64 10.09 -17.75
N TRP A 218 -12.92 10.43 -18.83
CA TRP A 218 -12.15 9.44 -19.63
C TRP A 218 -10.89 8.93 -18.92
N ILE A 219 -10.32 9.75 -18.03
CA ILE A 219 -9.08 9.42 -17.30
C ILE A 219 -9.38 8.67 -16.00
N THR A 220 -10.54 8.91 -15.39
CA THR A 220 -10.91 8.37 -14.07
C THR A 220 -11.97 7.26 -14.11
N GLY A 221 -12.61 7.02 -15.25
CA GLY A 221 -13.55 5.91 -15.49
C GLY A 221 -12.81 4.73 -15.99
#